data_c908f5271a0faba99ec71717ee490f3d
#
_entry.id   c908f5271a0faba99ec71717ee490f3d
#
_cell.length_a   1.000
_cell.length_b   1.000
_cell.length_c   1.000
_cell.angle_alpha   90.00
_cell.angle_beta   90.00
_cell.angle_gamma   90.00
#
_symmetry.space_group_name_H-M   'P 1'
#
loop_
_entity.id
_entity.type
_entity.pdbx_description
1 polymer ?
#
loop_
_entity_poly.entity_id
_entity_poly.type
_entity_poly.pdbx_seq_one_letter_code
_entity_poly.pdbx_strand_id
1 'polypeptide(L)' 'VVEAVAEEARTVARMIELRAAGQSLRAIAATLTEEGHTTKLGGSWHANTVRRVIERETA' A
#
# COMPACT_ATOMS: atom_id res chain seq x y z
N VAL A 1 -18.34 -1.95 -5.75
CA VAL A 1 -17.97 -2.85 -4.67
C VAL A 1 -16.85 -3.78 -5.12
N VAL A 2 -17.03 -4.44 -6.26
CA VAL A 2 -16.00 -5.31 -6.82
C VAL A 2 -14.76 -4.50 -7.23
N GLU A 3 -14.97 -3.32 -7.78
CA GLU A 3 -13.87 -2.44 -8.17
C GLU A 3 -13.05 -1.97 -6.97
N ALA A 4 -13.71 -1.66 -5.87
CA ALA A 4 -13.01 -1.24 -4.65
C ALA A 4 -12.14 -2.35 -4.10
N VAL A 5 -12.62 -3.59 -4.13
CA VAL A 5 -11.86 -4.75 -3.69
C VAL A 5 -10.66 -5.00 -4.61
N ALA A 6 -10.86 -4.85 -5.91
CA ALA A 6 -9.78 -5.05 -6.89
C ALA A 6 -8.69 -3.99 -6.71
N GLU A 7 -9.06 -2.73 -6.48
CA GLU A 7 -8.09 -1.66 -6.25
C GLU A 7 -7.31 -1.89 -4.98
N GLU A 8 -7.98 -2.30 -3.91
CA GLU A 8 -7.34 -2.60 -2.65
C GLU A 8 -6.35 -3.74 -2.81
N ALA A 9 -6.74 -4.79 -3.51
CA ALA A 9 -5.87 -5.94 -3.76
C ALA A 9 -4.63 -5.54 -4.57
N ARG A 10 -4.79 -4.69 -5.56
CA ARG A 10 -3.67 -4.20 -6.36
C ARG A 10 -2.69 -3.39 -5.52
N THR A 11 -3.23 -2.53 -4.67
CA THR A 11 -2.40 -1.70 -3.79
C THR A 11 -1.61 -2.56 -2.83
N VAL A 12 -2.25 -3.54 -2.22
CA VAL A 12 -1.58 -4.46 -1.29
C VAL A 12 -0.50 -5.27 -2.01
N ALA A 13 -0.81 -5.79 -3.19
CA ALA A 13 0.15 -6.53 -3.98
C ALA A 13 1.38 -5.67 -4.32
N ARG A 14 1.14 -4.40 -4.65
CA ARG A 14 2.22 -3.47 -4.95
C ARG A 14 3.08 -3.20 -3.73
N MET A 15 2.46 -3.04 -2.56
CA MET A 15 3.20 -2.85 -1.31
C MET A 15 4.14 -4.02 -1.03
N ILE A 16 3.63 -5.23 -1.16
CA ILE A 16 4.39 -6.44 -0.90
C ILE A 16 5.55 -6.55 -1.89
N GLU A 17 5.29 -6.27 -3.15
CA GLU A 17 6.30 -6.27 -4.20
C GLU A 17 7.43 -5.28 -3.89
N LEU A 18 7.07 -4.06 -3.53
CA LEU A 18 8.05 -3.03 -3.19
C LEU A 18 8.84 -3.39 -1.94
N ARG A 19 8.16 -3.98 -0.96
CA ARG A 19 8.83 -4.42 0.27
C ARG A 19 9.82 -5.55 -0.03
N ALA A 20 9.45 -6.50 -0.87
CA ALA A 20 10.32 -7.59 -1.29
C ALA A 20 11.54 -7.07 -2.05
N ALA A 21 11.39 -5.95 -2.73
CA ALA A 21 12.49 -5.30 -3.45
C ALA A 21 13.44 -4.55 -2.52
N GLY A 22 13.14 -4.50 -1.22
CA GLY A 22 14.01 -3.87 -0.23
C GLY A 22 13.71 -2.43 0.07
N GLN A 23 12.60 -1.89 -0.39
CA GLN A 23 12.24 -0.50 -0.12
C GLN A 23 11.77 -0.31 1.32
N SER A 24 12.08 0.85 1.88
CA SER A 24 11.61 1.20 3.22
C SER A 24 10.12 1.51 3.18
N LEU A 25 9.47 1.47 4.34
CA LEU A 25 8.05 1.78 4.44
C LEU A 25 7.74 3.19 3.94
N ARG A 26 8.62 4.13 4.24
CA ARG A 26 8.48 5.51 3.78
C ARG A 26 8.57 5.59 2.25
N ALA A 27 9.52 4.88 1.66
CA ALA A 27 9.68 4.85 0.21
C ALA A 27 8.46 4.22 -0.46
N ILE A 28 7.92 3.16 0.12
CA ILE A 28 6.71 2.51 -0.37
C ILE A 28 5.53 3.48 -0.34
N ALA A 29 5.37 4.20 0.77
CA ALA A 29 4.30 5.18 0.89
C ALA A 29 4.41 6.26 -0.18
N ALA A 30 5.61 6.76 -0.43
CA ALA A 30 5.84 7.76 -1.47
C ALA A 30 5.51 7.22 -2.85
N THR A 31 5.94 6.00 -3.14
CA THR A 31 5.67 5.35 -4.43
C THR A 31 4.17 5.18 -4.67
N LEU A 32 3.45 4.71 -3.65
CA LEU A 32 2.00 4.53 -3.77
C LEU A 32 1.29 5.85 -4.03
N THR A 33 1.72 6.90 -3.37
CA THR A 33 1.16 8.23 -3.58
C THR A 33 1.42 8.71 -5.00
N GLU A 34 2.63 8.52 -5.49
CA GLU A 34 2.99 8.92 -6.86
C GLU A 34 2.23 8.13 -7.91
N GLU A 35 1.98 6.85 -7.66
CA GLU A 35 1.26 6.00 -8.59
C GLU A 35 -0.25 6.23 -8.56
N GLY A 36 -0.71 7.11 -7.69
CA GLY A 36 -2.12 7.46 -7.62
C GLY A 36 -2.98 6.51 -6.81
N HIS A 37 -2.38 5.63 -6.04
CA HIS A 37 -3.15 4.78 -5.13
C HIS A 37 -3.68 5.62 -3.99
N THR A 38 -4.92 5.39 -3.59
CA THR A 38 -5.52 6.12 -2.47
C THR A 38 -5.77 5.19 -1.30
N THR A 39 -5.74 5.76 -0.10
CA THR A 39 -6.12 5.00 1.10
C THR A 39 -7.63 4.83 1.12
N LYS A 40 -8.11 3.93 1.99
CA LYS A 40 -9.53 3.69 2.18
C LYS A 40 -10.31 4.96 2.51
N LEU A 41 -9.65 5.89 3.22
CA LEU A 41 -10.25 7.15 3.64
C LEU A 41 -9.95 8.29 2.67
N GLY A 42 -9.29 7.99 1.56
CA GLY A 42 -8.96 9.00 0.58
C GLY A 42 -7.78 9.88 0.95
N GLY A 43 -7.05 9.51 1.99
CA GLY A 43 -5.87 10.26 2.43
C GLY A 43 -4.60 9.81 1.76
N SER A 44 -3.50 10.43 2.16
CA SER A 44 -2.17 10.07 1.67
C SER A 44 -1.64 8.84 2.39
N TRP A 45 -0.72 8.14 1.72
CA TRP A 45 -0.05 7.00 2.34
C TRP A 45 1.05 7.48 3.29
N HIS A 46 1.13 6.86 4.45
CA HIS A 46 2.17 7.11 5.44
C HIS A 46 2.85 5.80 5.80
N ALA A 47 4.08 5.88 6.28
CA ALA A 47 4.85 4.69 6.65
C ALA A 47 4.09 3.79 7.61
N ASN A 48 3.43 4.36 8.62
CA ASN A 48 2.63 3.57 9.57
C ASN A 48 1.48 2.85 8.91
N THR A 49 0.80 3.50 7.98
CA THR A 49 -0.31 2.89 7.25
C THR A 49 0.17 1.71 6.42
N VAL A 50 1.28 1.89 5.71
CA VAL A 50 1.89 0.82 4.91
C VAL A 50 2.29 -0.34 5.82
N ARG A 51 2.92 -0.06 6.95
CA ARG A 51 3.33 -1.09 7.89
C ARG A 51 2.14 -1.91 8.38
N ARG A 52 1.06 -1.25 8.74
CA ARG A 52 -0.15 -1.92 9.22
C ARG A 52 -0.73 -2.86 8.18
N VAL A 53 -0.79 -2.40 6.94
CA VAL A 53 -1.33 -3.22 5.85
C VAL A 53 -0.45 -4.44 5.61
N ILE A 54 0.86 -4.23 5.54
CA ILE A 54 1.80 -5.32 5.30
C ILE A 54 1.75 -6.35 6.44
N GLU A 55 1.72 -5.89 7.69
CA GLU A 55 1.62 -6.78 8.84
C GLU A 55 0.33 -7.60 8.80
N ARG A 56 -0.79 -6.98 8.45
CA ARG A 56 -2.06 -7.67 8.35
C ARG A 56 -2.04 -8.75 7.28
N GLU A 57 -1.41 -8.47 6.14
CA GLU A 57 -1.39 -9.40 5.02
C GLU A 57 -0.35 -10.52 5.20
N THR A 58 0.67 -10.30 5.99
CA THR A 58 1.73 -11.29 6.21
C THR A 58 1.61 -12.02 7.54
N ALA A 59 0.64 -11.66 8.34
CA ALA A 59 0.43 -12.28 9.65
C ALA A 59 -0.18 -13.68 9.54
#